data_253dbbb17148e6432ddafb201ed3e0b2
#
_entry.id   253dbbb17148e6432ddafb201ed3e0b2
#
_cell.length_a   1.000
_cell.length_b   1.000
_cell.length_c   1.000
_cell.angle_alpha   90.00
_cell.angle_beta   90.00
_cell.angle_gamma   90.00
#
_symmetry.space_group_name_H-M   'P 1'
#
loop_
_entity.id
_entity.type
_entity.pdbx_description
1 polymer ?
#
loop_
_entity_poly.entity_id
_entity_poly.type
_entity_poly.pdbx_seq_one_letter_code
_entity_poly.pdbx_strand_id
1 'polypeptide(L)'
;PLRRQRQMCIRDSGTLIKKALEEKHPEIKWDITILKSGPLGGDQQIGSRIVEGEIDYLFFFTDPMTLQPHDTDVKALTRLAGVENIVFCCNRSTADHIITSPLFTDPTYERIHPDYTNYTQRFENKGIISEAVEQVKKRRNKSENNISK
;
A
#
# COMPACT_ATOMS: atom_id res chain seq x y z
N PRO A 1 0.59 -23.19 11.85
CA PRO A 1 -0.18 -23.10 10.61
C PRO A 1 0.58 -22.20 9.67
N LEU A 2 1.03 -22.74 8.52
CA LEU A 2 1.65 -21.99 7.46
C LEU A 2 0.73 -20.79 7.16
N ARG A 3 1.25 -19.56 7.34
CA ARG A 3 0.56 -18.32 6.93
C ARG A 3 0.17 -18.52 5.47
N ARG A 4 -1.13 -18.57 5.18
CA ARG A 4 -1.63 -18.75 3.82
C ARG A 4 -1.08 -17.60 3.00
N GLN A 5 -0.13 -17.87 2.10
CA GLN A 5 0.42 -16.84 1.22
C GLN A 5 -0.69 -16.44 0.24
N ARG A 6 -1.37 -15.34 0.58
CA ARG A 6 -2.31 -14.70 -0.32
C ARG A 6 -1.54 -13.84 -1.28
N GLN A 7 -1.60 -14.14 -2.56
CA GLN A 7 -0.98 -13.34 -3.61
C GLN A 7 -2.02 -12.39 -4.20
N MET A 8 -1.67 -11.11 -4.28
CA MET A 8 -2.46 -10.08 -4.93
C MET A 8 -1.71 -9.53 -6.12
N CYS A 9 -2.32 -9.54 -7.29
CA CYS A 9 -1.67 -9.17 -8.53
C CYS A 9 -2.53 -8.17 -9.30
N ILE A 10 -1.88 -7.16 -9.91
CA ILE A 10 -2.52 -6.27 -10.88
C ILE A 10 -2.87 -7.08 -12.12
N ARG A 11 -4.01 -6.79 -12.72
CA ARG A 11 -4.77 -7.57 -13.71
C ARG A 11 -3.94 -8.40 -14.71
N ASP A 12 -3.06 -7.76 -15.47
CA ASP A 12 -2.38 -8.45 -16.58
C ASP A 12 -1.30 -9.41 -16.07
N SER A 13 -0.43 -8.93 -15.14
CA SER A 13 0.57 -9.76 -14.48
C SER A 13 -0.07 -10.87 -13.64
N GLY A 14 -1.18 -10.57 -12.95
CA GLY A 14 -1.91 -11.53 -12.14
C GLY A 14 -2.46 -12.69 -12.95
N THR A 15 -3.01 -12.41 -14.12
CA THR A 15 -3.54 -13.45 -15.00
C THR A 15 -2.42 -14.38 -15.53
N LEU A 16 -1.28 -13.79 -15.92
CA LEU A 16 -0.12 -14.56 -16.39
C LEU A 16 0.48 -15.42 -15.27
N ILE A 17 0.66 -14.85 -14.08
CA ILE A 17 1.19 -15.57 -12.91
C ILE A 17 0.26 -16.70 -12.52
N LYS A 18 -1.05 -16.46 -12.43
CA LYS A 18 -2.04 -17.49 -12.13
C LYS A 18 -1.94 -18.66 -13.08
N LYS A 19 -1.97 -18.38 -14.39
CA LYS A 19 -1.84 -19.40 -15.43
C LYS A 19 -0.53 -20.19 -15.30
N ALA A 20 0.60 -19.52 -15.12
CA ALA A 20 1.90 -20.17 -14.99
C ALA A 20 2.01 -21.05 -13.73
N LEU A 21 1.40 -20.64 -12.62
CA LEU A 21 1.39 -21.42 -11.38
C LEU A 21 0.46 -22.64 -11.48
N GLU A 22 -0.71 -22.49 -12.07
CA GLU A 22 -1.65 -23.60 -12.32
C GLU A 22 -1.07 -24.64 -13.29
N GLU A 23 -0.32 -24.21 -14.31
CA GLU A 23 0.35 -25.10 -15.25
C GLU A 23 1.54 -25.85 -14.64
N LYS A 24 2.36 -25.18 -13.82
CA LYS A 24 3.57 -25.77 -13.24
C LYS A 24 3.34 -26.55 -11.96
N HIS A 25 2.35 -26.16 -11.18
CA HIS A 25 2.04 -26.72 -9.87
C HIS A 25 0.52 -26.95 -9.70
N PRO A 26 -0.07 -27.83 -10.52
CA PRO A 26 -1.51 -28.11 -10.50
C PRO A 26 -1.99 -28.70 -9.17
N GLU A 27 -1.08 -29.29 -8.39
CA GLU A 27 -1.35 -29.89 -7.08
C GLU A 27 -1.56 -28.85 -5.97
N ILE A 28 -1.17 -27.57 -6.21
CA ILE A 28 -1.25 -26.51 -5.21
C ILE A 28 -2.47 -25.64 -5.48
N LYS A 29 -3.33 -25.47 -4.48
CA LYS A 29 -4.42 -24.50 -4.53
C LYS A 29 -3.90 -23.10 -4.18
N TRP A 30 -3.63 -22.30 -5.21
CA TRP A 30 -3.16 -20.93 -5.07
C TRP A 30 -4.31 -19.99 -4.64
N ASP A 31 -4.05 -19.15 -3.63
CA ASP A 31 -4.96 -18.06 -3.23
C ASP A 31 -4.52 -16.76 -3.93
N ILE A 32 -4.98 -16.55 -5.15
CA ILE A 32 -4.59 -15.41 -5.98
C ILE A 32 -5.78 -14.48 -6.17
N THR A 33 -5.68 -13.27 -5.67
CA THR A 33 -6.65 -12.20 -5.90
C THR A 33 -6.17 -11.32 -7.05
N ILE A 34 -6.95 -11.22 -8.12
CA ILE A 34 -6.66 -10.35 -9.26
C ILE A 34 -7.34 -9.00 -9.03
N LEU A 35 -6.55 -7.95 -9.00
CA LEU A 35 -7.00 -6.57 -8.83
C LEU A 35 -7.26 -5.91 -10.19
N LYS A 36 -7.76 -4.67 -10.17
CA LYS A 36 -7.89 -3.86 -11.39
C LYS A 36 -6.51 -3.55 -11.99
N SER A 37 -6.47 -3.15 -13.26
CA SER A 37 -5.24 -2.59 -13.85
C SER A 37 -4.86 -1.27 -13.16
N GLY A 38 -3.54 -0.93 -13.15
CA GLY A 38 -3.02 0.27 -12.50
C GLY A 38 -3.82 1.54 -12.85
N PRO A 39 -3.95 1.91 -14.16
CA PRO A 39 -4.72 3.09 -14.57
C PRO A 39 -6.19 3.09 -14.18
N LEU A 40 -6.76 1.96 -13.82
CA LEU A 40 -8.14 1.79 -13.36
C LEU A 40 -8.26 1.63 -11.83
N GLY A 41 -7.24 2.01 -11.09
CA GLY A 41 -7.24 2.02 -9.64
C GLY A 41 -6.68 0.75 -8.99
N GLY A 42 -5.95 -0.09 -9.71
CA GLY A 42 -5.27 -1.27 -9.15
C GLY A 42 -4.20 -0.88 -8.12
N ASP A 43 -3.46 0.20 -8.40
CA ASP A 43 -2.42 0.72 -7.51
C ASP A 43 -3.01 1.20 -6.17
N GLN A 44 -4.17 1.87 -6.20
CA GLN A 44 -4.89 2.30 -5.00
C GLN A 44 -5.42 1.11 -4.20
N GLN A 45 -5.87 0.05 -4.87
CA GLN A 45 -6.31 -1.18 -4.19
C GLN A 45 -5.15 -1.87 -3.46
N ILE A 46 -3.95 -1.91 -4.04
CA ILE A 46 -2.75 -2.41 -3.38
C ILE A 46 -2.35 -1.49 -2.22
N GLY A 47 -2.34 -0.18 -2.45
CA GLY A 47 -1.97 0.82 -1.45
C GLY A 47 -2.84 0.73 -0.18
N SER A 48 -4.16 0.58 -0.33
CA SER A 48 -5.07 0.36 0.79
C SER A 48 -4.68 -0.87 1.61
N ARG A 49 -4.43 -2.00 0.94
CA ARG A 49 -4.08 -3.26 1.60
C ARG A 49 -2.70 -3.24 2.27
N ILE A 50 -1.76 -2.43 1.75
CA ILE A 50 -0.48 -2.19 2.42
C ILE A 50 -0.72 -1.50 3.76
N VAL A 51 -1.53 -0.43 3.77
CA VAL A 51 -1.85 0.34 4.98
C VAL A 51 -2.66 -0.49 5.98
N GLU A 52 -3.50 -1.40 5.52
CA GLU A 52 -4.25 -2.35 6.34
C GLU A 52 -3.38 -3.51 6.88
N GLY A 53 -2.10 -3.57 6.50
CA GLY A 53 -1.16 -4.60 6.95
C GLY A 53 -1.38 -5.97 6.30
N GLU A 54 -2.11 -6.03 5.19
CA GLU A 54 -2.40 -7.28 4.49
C GLU A 54 -1.28 -7.73 3.53
N ILE A 55 -0.29 -6.86 3.26
CA ILE A 55 0.81 -7.11 2.31
C ILE A 55 2.14 -6.99 3.04
N ASP A 56 2.97 -8.04 2.96
CA ASP A 56 4.32 -8.08 3.52
C ASP A 56 5.41 -7.89 2.44
N TYR A 57 5.11 -8.27 1.19
CA TYR A 57 6.05 -8.22 0.07
C TYR A 57 5.41 -7.55 -1.14
N LEU A 58 6.08 -6.56 -1.72
CA LEU A 58 5.67 -5.89 -2.94
C LEU A 58 6.73 -6.05 -4.03
N PHE A 59 6.42 -6.83 -5.08
CA PHE A 59 7.21 -6.95 -6.29
C PHE A 59 6.55 -6.11 -7.37
N PHE A 60 7.14 -4.95 -7.68
CA PHE A 60 6.57 -3.98 -8.60
C PHE A 60 7.59 -3.55 -9.66
N PHE A 61 7.64 -4.30 -10.76
CA PHE A 61 8.55 -4.02 -11.86
C PHE A 61 8.01 -2.89 -12.73
N THR A 62 8.82 -1.84 -12.86
CA THR A 62 8.52 -0.68 -13.70
C THR A 62 9.57 -0.54 -14.80
N ASP A 63 9.16 -0.02 -15.96
CA ASP A 63 10.10 0.44 -16.97
C ASP A 63 10.48 1.90 -16.67
N PRO A 64 11.72 2.17 -16.20
CA PRO A 64 12.12 3.53 -15.82
C PRO A 64 12.31 4.46 -17.01
N MET A 65 12.33 3.94 -18.23
CA MET A 65 12.55 4.70 -19.47
C MET A 65 11.23 5.15 -20.12
N THR A 66 10.11 4.53 -19.76
CA THR A 66 8.81 4.83 -20.36
C THR A 66 7.92 5.56 -19.35
N LEU A 67 7.52 6.79 -19.67
CA LEU A 67 6.57 7.56 -18.87
C LEU A 67 5.20 6.88 -18.93
N GLN A 68 4.65 6.59 -17.75
CA GLN A 68 3.33 6.00 -17.62
C GLN A 68 2.31 7.05 -17.18
N PRO A 69 1.06 7.01 -17.67
CA PRO A 69 0.01 7.97 -17.27
C PRO A 69 -0.26 7.99 -15.76
N HIS A 70 0.09 6.93 -15.03
CA HIS A 70 -0.13 6.75 -13.59
C HIS A 70 1.17 6.76 -12.76
N ASP A 71 2.24 7.39 -13.24
CA ASP A 71 3.53 7.50 -12.51
C ASP A 71 3.37 8.09 -11.10
N THR A 72 2.41 8.98 -10.91
CA THR A 72 2.11 9.56 -9.58
C THR A 72 1.59 8.50 -8.62
N ASP A 73 0.77 7.57 -9.10
CA ASP A 73 0.21 6.48 -8.30
C ASP A 73 1.30 5.46 -7.94
N VAL A 74 2.20 5.18 -8.88
CA VAL A 74 3.38 4.34 -8.65
C VAL A 74 4.28 4.93 -7.55
N LYS A 75 4.56 6.25 -7.62
CA LYS A 75 5.34 6.95 -6.57
C LYS A 75 4.63 6.93 -5.22
N ALA A 76 3.31 7.09 -5.19
CA ALA A 76 2.53 6.99 -3.96
C ALA A 76 2.60 5.57 -3.37
N LEU A 77 2.48 4.54 -4.20
CA LEU A 77 2.57 3.15 -3.80
C LEU A 77 3.94 2.80 -3.20
N THR A 78 5.03 3.20 -3.87
CA THR A 78 6.40 2.96 -3.38
C THR A 78 6.69 3.70 -2.07
N ARG A 79 6.14 4.91 -1.91
CA ARG A 79 6.20 5.65 -0.65
C ARG A 79 5.47 4.90 0.48
N LEU A 80 4.28 4.38 0.23
CA LEU A 80 3.54 3.59 1.22
C LEU A 80 4.30 2.33 1.61
N ALA A 81 4.93 1.63 0.66
CA ALA A 81 5.78 0.49 0.96
C ALA A 81 6.91 0.83 1.94
N GLY A 82 7.56 2.00 1.77
CA GLY A 82 8.57 2.49 2.71
C GLY A 82 7.99 2.89 4.06
N VAL A 83 6.84 3.57 4.08
CA VAL A 83 6.16 3.99 5.31
C VAL A 83 5.78 2.76 6.15
N GLU A 84 5.21 1.74 5.54
CA GLU A 84 4.78 0.52 6.24
C GLU A 84 5.90 -0.51 6.44
N ASN A 85 7.14 -0.18 6.06
CA ASN A 85 8.31 -1.04 6.18
C ASN A 85 8.09 -2.45 5.60
N ILE A 86 7.39 -2.55 4.46
CA ILE A 86 7.24 -3.81 3.74
C ILE A 86 8.44 -4.08 2.86
N VAL A 87 8.69 -5.34 2.55
CA VAL A 87 9.76 -5.73 1.62
C VAL A 87 9.35 -5.34 0.21
N PHE A 88 10.13 -4.46 -0.43
CA PHE A 88 9.83 -3.91 -1.75
C PHE A 88 10.97 -4.12 -2.73
N CYS A 89 10.65 -4.50 -3.97
CA CYS A 89 11.60 -4.48 -5.08
C CYS A 89 10.96 -3.97 -6.37
N CYS A 90 11.77 -3.30 -7.19
CA CYS A 90 11.39 -2.76 -8.49
C CYS A 90 12.18 -3.36 -9.66
N ASN A 91 13.08 -4.29 -9.41
CA ASN A 91 13.91 -4.92 -10.44
C ASN A 91 14.16 -6.40 -10.13
N ARG A 92 14.57 -7.12 -11.17
CA ARG A 92 14.77 -8.56 -11.09
C ARG A 92 15.87 -8.97 -10.11
N SER A 93 17.01 -8.27 -10.10
CA SER A 93 18.12 -8.64 -9.22
C SER A 93 17.73 -8.58 -7.75
N THR A 94 16.99 -7.54 -7.34
CA THR A 94 16.46 -7.44 -5.96
C THR A 94 15.47 -8.56 -5.69
N ALA A 95 14.57 -8.88 -6.64
CA ALA A 95 13.62 -9.98 -6.49
C ALA A 95 14.34 -11.33 -6.28
N ASP A 96 15.39 -11.60 -7.09
CA ASP A 96 16.18 -12.84 -6.96
C ASP A 96 16.80 -12.97 -5.55
N HIS A 97 17.31 -11.88 -4.98
CA HIS A 97 17.85 -11.86 -3.60
C HIS A 97 16.76 -12.07 -2.54
N ILE A 98 15.58 -11.48 -2.73
CA ILE A 98 14.47 -11.64 -1.77
C ILE A 98 14.00 -13.10 -1.78
N ILE A 99 13.70 -13.68 -2.94
CA ILE A 99 13.14 -15.04 -3.02
C ILE A 99 14.14 -16.14 -2.62
N THR A 100 15.44 -15.85 -2.69
CA THR A 100 16.51 -16.78 -2.24
C THR A 100 16.90 -16.57 -0.79
N SER A 101 16.39 -15.53 -0.13
CA SER A 101 16.65 -15.27 1.29
C SER A 101 16.00 -16.33 2.17
N PRO A 102 16.69 -16.85 3.20
CA PRO A 102 16.09 -17.72 4.21
C PRO A 102 14.87 -17.08 4.90
N LEU A 103 14.86 -15.75 5.05
CA LEU A 103 13.75 -15.02 5.67
C LEU A 103 12.45 -15.06 4.85
N PHE A 104 12.55 -15.25 3.53
CA PHE A 104 11.38 -15.29 2.65
C PHE A 104 10.47 -16.50 2.93
N THR A 105 11.07 -17.61 3.32
CA THR A 105 10.36 -18.87 3.63
C THR A 105 10.21 -19.12 5.13
N ASP A 106 10.78 -18.26 5.98
CA ASP A 106 10.71 -18.40 7.43
C ASP A 106 9.31 -17.99 7.95
N PRO A 107 8.50 -18.94 8.46
CA PRO A 107 7.17 -18.63 8.96
C PRO A 107 7.17 -17.85 10.28
N THR A 108 8.34 -17.74 10.93
CA THR A 108 8.51 -17.04 12.21
C THR A 108 9.01 -15.62 12.02
N TYR A 109 9.44 -15.26 10.82
CA TYR A 109 9.88 -13.91 10.52
C TYR A 109 8.72 -12.94 10.55
N GLU A 110 8.84 -11.94 11.40
CA GLU A 110 7.92 -10.80 11.48
C GLU A 110 8.67 -9.51 11.17
N ARG A 111 8.16 -8.74 10.20
CA ARG A 111 8.72 -7.42 9.92
C ARG A 111 8.44 -6.47 11.09
N ILE A 112 9.33 -5.51 11.29
CA ILE A 112 9.13 -4.44 12.27
C ILE A 112 8.02 -3.51 11.73
N HIS A 113 6.93 -3.40 12.48
CA HIS A 113 5.88 -2.42 12.20
C HIS A 113 6.31 -1.05 12.74
N PRO A 114 6.33 0.00 11.91
CA PRO A 114 6.69 1.33 12.36
C PRO A 114 5.69 1.88 13.37
N ASP A 115 6.20 2.55 14.41
CA ASP A 115 5.36 3.27 15.38
C ASP A 115 5.26 4.76 15.00
N TYR A 116 4.08 5.17 14.59
CA TYR A 116 3.75 6.54 14.23
C TYR A 116 2.97 7.30 15.30
N THR A 117 2.91 6.80 16.54
CA THR A 117 2.15 7.41 17.65
C THR A 117 2.51 8.87 17.84
N ASN A 118 3.81 9.19 17.89
CA ASN A 118 4.28 10.57 18.02
C ASN A 118 3.85 11.48 16.85
N TYR A 119 3.74 10.92 15.65
CA TYR A 119 3.29 11.66 14.48
C TYR A 119 1.79 11.93 14.52
N THR A 120 0.98 10.96 14.90
CA THR A 120 -0.48 11.08 14.95
C THR A 120 -0.93 11.99 16.10
N GLN A 121 -0.26 11.91 17.25
CA GLN A 121 -0.58 12.72 18.44
C GLN A 121 -0.07 14.18 18.37
N ARG A 122 0.77 14.53 17.40
CA ARG A 122 1.35 15.88 17.31
C ARG A 122 0.30 16.99 17.20
N PHE A 123 -0.86 16.73 16.65
CA PHE A 123 -1.96 17.69 16.50
C PHE A 123 -2.82 17.75 17.75
N GLU A 124 -3.00 16.62 18.44
CA GLU A 124 -3.75 16.56 19.71
C GLU A 124 -3.02 17.31 20.81
N ASN A 125 -1.71 17.13 20.92
CA ASN A 125 -0.87 17.77 21.93
C ASN A 125 -0.70 19.29 21.74
N LYS A 126 -0.99 19.84 20.56
CA LYS A 126 -0.83 21.28 20.28
C LYS A 126 -2.13 22.09 20.35
N GLY A 127 -3.26 21.47 20.65
CA GLY A 127 -4.55 22.18 20.67
C GLY A 127 -4.99 22.73 19.31
N ILE A 128 -4.24 22.49 18.25
CA ILE A 128 -4.43 23.09 16.91
C ILE A 128 -5.82 22.79 16.35
N ILE A 129 -6.34 21.59 16.61
CA ILE A 129 -7.66 21.18 16.13
C ILE A 129 -8.76 21.97 16.86
N SER A 130 -8.65 22.13 18.17
CA SER A 130 -9.61 22.89 18.96
C SER A 130 -9.64 24.38 18.58
N GLU A 131 -8.47 24.99 18.36
CA GLU A 131 -8.36 26.37 17.91
C GLU A 131 -8.94 26.56 16.49
N ALA A 132 -8.65 25.64 15.56
CA ALA A 132 -9.19 25.69 14.21
C ALA A 132 -10.72 25.55 14.20
N VAL A 133 -11.27 24.63 14.98
CA VAL A 133 -12.73 24.45 15.14
C VAL A 133 -13.37 25.70 15.73
N GLU A 134 -12.76 26.32 16.71
CA GLU A 134 -13.27 27.56 17.33
C GLU A 134 -13.24 28.75 16.35
N GLN A 135 -12.18 28.86 15.54
CA GLN A 135 -12.12 29.89 14.49
C GLN A 135 -13.20 29.71 13.43
N VAL A 136 -13.48 28.48 13.02
CA VAL A 136 -14.54 28.18 12.04
C VAL A 136 -15.91 28.54 12.63
N LYS A 137 -16.18 28.19 13.89
CA LYS A 137 -17.41 28.56 14.59
C LYS A 137 -17.60 30.08 14.69
N LYS A 138 -16.54 30.83 15.05
CA LYS A 138 -16.57 32.30 15.10
C LYS A 138 -16.87 32.93 13.73
N ARG A 139 -16.30 32.40 12.65
CA ARG A 139 -16.58 32.88 11.27
C ARG A 139 -18.03 32.62 10.86
N ARG A 140 -18.57 31.43 11.17
CA ARG A 140 -19.94 31.07 10.87
C ARG A 140 -20.94 31.97 11.57
N ASN A 141 -20.79 32.20 12.87
CA ASN A 141 -21.66 33.08 13.67
C ASN A 141 -21.61 34.53 13.18
N LYS A 142 -20.42 35.00 12.69
CA LYS A 142 -20.28 36.34 12.14
C LYS A 142 -21.01 36.51 10.79
N SER A 143 -21.04 35.46 9.97
CA SER A 143 -21.78 35.49 8.69
C SER A 143 -23.29 35.44 8.91
N GLU A 144 -23.77 34.67 9.87
CA GLU A 144 -25.20 34.60 10.22
C GLU A 144 -25.73 35.93 10.78
N ASN A 145 -24.97 36.61 11.61
CA ASN A 145 -25.32 37.95 12.14
C ASN A 145 -25.30 39.09 11.11
N ASN A 146 -24.59 38.93 10.00
CA ASN A 146 -24.56 39.90 8.91
C ASN A 146 -25.70 39.71 7.89
N ILE A 147 -26.36 38.57 7.87
CA ILE A 147 -27.50 38.27 6.97
C ILE A 147 -28.82 38.70 7.62
N SER A 148 -28.83 38.92 8.97
CA SER A 148 -30.01 39.30 9.76
C SER A 148 -30.18 40.82 9.94
N LYS A 149 -29.37 41.63 9.26
CA LYS A 149 -29.47 43.08 9.18
C LYS A 149 -29.78 43.49 7.74
#